data_8f4deec1f15c6ddd7a5c7136bb25e2fb
#
_entry.id   8f4deec1f15c6ddd7a5c7136bb25e2fb
#
_cell.length_a   1.000
_cell.length_b   1.000
_cell.length_c   1.000
_cell.angle_alpha   90.00
_cell.angle_beta   90.00
_cell.angle_gamma   90.00
#
_symmetry.space_group_name_H-M   'P 1'
#
loop_
_entity.id
_entity.type
_entity.pdbx_description
1 polymer ?
#
loop_
_entity_poly.entity_id
_entity_poly.type
_entity_poly.pdbx_seq_one_letter_code
_entity_poly.pdbx_strand_id
1 'polypeptide(L)'
;QGSTGWTFFKHLKPEHSRKIFPEKNVFQVPGSEPLELSQETPFRFALVNVSGLNVRSGPGTRYEILDILSEGQQIHLLGPQKNRWVKIRLSETVEGWVAGKYLSLIVADPESKPVHELQIPGHRTSLEAGILSYMEDLYRSGRLQRQDILSMVVQDLSSGKLLVSIRPRRRVKSASLIKLPILHAYMLASEKGMLEHSEIIQQHLVKMIRFSSNESTNWILEKLGGPSQVQKLLDQSSMYHELKLVEYIPEDGKTYRNKVSSADLNQILVRTWFHQSLGMKSDKEQNRQASKRMLYLMSLPGYKWIQDRIKDGTCFSRRKSVRVWDKTGFVKGINGDAGIVEFNTPNGRRAYTIVLIMERENYLSIPGDANTWSAR
;
A
#
# COMPACT_ATOMS: atom_id res chain seq x y z
N GLN A 1 30.08 5.08 -1.64
CA GLN A 1 30.07 4.68 -3.05
C GLN A 1 29.25 3.41 -3.17
N GLY A 2 28.15 3.43 -3.90
CA GLY A 2 27.46 2.22 -4.34
C GLY A 2 26.09 1.98 -3.71
N SER A 3 25.10 2.69 -4.16
CA SER A 3 23.68 2.34 -3.99
C SER A 3 23.16 1.83 -5.33
N THR A 4 23.30 0.56 -5.64
CA THR A 4 23.02 0.04 -6.98
C THR A 4 21.79 -0.85 -7.12
N GLY A 5 21.10 -1.23 -6.04
CA GLY A 5 19.88 -2.05 -6.12
C GLY A 5 18.58 -1.27 -6.36
N TRP A 6 18.57 0.04 -6.19
CA TRP A 6 17.37 0.89 -6.21
C TRP A 6 17.36 1.95 -7.31
N THR A 7 18.30 1.88 -8.22
CA THR A 7 18.36 2.74 -9.40
C THR A 7 17.27 2.43 -10.43
N PHE A 8 16.44 1.41 -10.20
CA PHE A 8 15.37 0.97 -11.09
C PHE A 8 14.48 2.14 -11.55
N PHE A 9 14.03 2.98 -10.61
CA PHE A 9 13.18 4.12 -10.94
C PHE A 9 13.95 5.37 -11.40
N LYS A 10 15.23 5.49 -11.09
CA LYS A 10 16.06 6.62 -11.53
C LYS A 10 16.35 6.63 -13.03
N HIS A 11 16.28 5.47 -13.68
CA HIS A 11 16.65 5.31 -15.11
C HIS A 11 15.43 5.17 -16.03
N LEU A 12 14.20 5.22 -15.51
CA LEU A 12 13.04 5.43 -16.36
C LEU A 12 13.13 6.85 -16.93
N LYS A 13 13.34 6.94 -18.25
CA LYS A 13 13.43 8.25 -18.92
C LYS A 13 12.15 9.05 -18.69
N PRO A 14 12.22 10.40 -18.58
CA PRO A 14 11.06 11.27 -18.37
C PRO A 14 9.93 11.06 -19.39
N GLU A 15 10.26 10.69 -20.61
CA GLU A 15 9.31 10.35 -21.67
C GLU A 15 8.46 9.10 -21.36
N HIS A 16 8.98 8.14 -20.60
CA HIS A 16 8.22 6.98 -20.15
C HIS A 16 7.30 7.33 -18.97
N SER A 17 7.70 8.30 -18.12
CA SER A 17 6.85 8.76 -17.02
C SER A 17 5.62 9.55 -17.51
N ARG A 18 5.72 10.28 -18.64
CA ARG A 18 4.57 10.96 -19.26
C ARG A 18 3.55 10.00 -19.88
N LYS A 19 3.99 8.83 -20.37
CA LYS A 19 3.10 7.78 -20.92
C LYS A 19 2.45 6.91 -19.85
N ILE A 20 2.98 6.90 -18.63
CA ILE A 20 2.49 6.09 -17.51
C ILE A 20 1.19 6.64 -16.92
N PHE A 21 1.01 7.96 -17.00
CA PHE A 21 -0.22 8.65 -16.62
C PHE A 21 -0.71 9.48 -17.80
N PRO A 22 -1.47 8.89 -18.72
CA PRO A 22 -2.00 9.65 -19.87
C PRO A 22 -2.87 10.80 -19.33
N GLU A 23 -2.47 12.01 -19.70
CA GLU A 23 -3.35 13.17 -19.63
C GLU A 23 -4.58 12.85 -20.48
N LYS A 24 -5.75 12.74 -19.85
CA LYS A 24 -7.06 12.49 -20.48
C LYS A 24 -7.33 11.04 -20.92
N ASN A 25 -7.85 10.24 -20.00
CA ASN A 25 -8.93 9.34 -20.32
C ASN A 25 -10.04 9.57 -19.30
N VAL A 26 -10.85 10.56 -19.58
CA VAL A 26 -12.20 10.67 -19.04
C VAL A 26 -13.00 9.59 -19.76
N PHE A 27 -13.23 8.45 -19.12
CA PHE A 27 -14.27 7.55 -19.55
C PHE A 27 -15.60 8.27 -19.32
N GLN A 28 -16.16 8.86 -20.36
CA GLN A 28 -17.57 9.17 -20.40
C GLN A 28 -18.34 7.84 -20.39
N VAL A 29 -18.96 7.52 -19.29
CA VAL A 29 -19.99 6.49 -19.25
C VAL A 29 -21.23 7.11 -19.87
N PRO A 30 -21.77 6.57 -20.98
CA PRO A 30 -23.04 7.05 -21.54
C PRO A 30 -24.18 6.66 -20.59
N GLY A 31 -25.00 7.63 -20.23
CA GLY A 31 -26.22 7.42 -19.45
C GLY A 31 -26.06 7.79 -17.98
N SER A 32 -26.18 9.08 -17.69
CA SER A 32 -26.28 9.58 -16.31
C SER A 32 -27.70 9.41 -15.79
N GLU A 33 -28.03 8.24 -15.28
CA GLU A 33 -29.13 8.15 -14.29
C GLU A 33 -28.68 8.80 -12.97
N PRO A 34 -29.62 9.42 -12.22
CA PRO A 34 -29.29 10.03 -10.95
C PRO A 34 -28.77 8.94 -9.99
N LEU A 35 -27.64 9.18 -9.36
CA LEU A 35 -27.02 8.30 -8.37
C LEU A 35 -27.98 8.07 -7.18
N GLU A 36 -28.67 6.93 -7.13
CA GLU A 36 -29.37 6.47 -5.94
C GLU A 36 -28.40 5.76 -5.01
N LEU A 37 -28.10 6.41 -3.89
CA LEU A 37 -27.24 5.89 -2.84
C LEU A 37 -28.06 5.13 -1.81
N SER A 38 -28.06 3.79 -1.85
CA SER A 38 -28.68 2.95 -0.83
C SER A 38 -27.93 3.01 0.50
N GLN A 39 -28.61 2.73 1.62
CA GLN A 39 -28.07 2.89 2.98
C GLN A 39 -26.97 1.87 3.39
N GLU A 40 -26.69 0.85 2.58
CA GLU A 40 -25.92 -0.33 3.00
C GLU A 40 -24.53 -0.48 2.40
N THR A 41 -24.02 0.50 1.64
CA THR A 41 -22.66 0.39 1.06
C THR A 41 -21.61 1.05 1.94
N PRO A 42 -20.66 0.29 2.50
CA PRO A 42 -19.56 0.84 3.27
C PRO A 42 -18.59 1.56 2.35
N PHE A 43 -18.08 2.69 2.82
CA PHE A 43 -16.99 3.49 2.22
C PHE A 43 -17.19 3.89 0.76
N ARG A 44 -17.60 5.13 0.59
CA ARG A 44 -17.76 5.74 -0.72
C ARG A 44 -16.77 6.89 -0.86
N PHE A 45 -15.92 6.75 -1.83
CA PHE A 45 -15.15 7.86 -2.36
C PHE A 45 -15.77 8.29 -3.68
N ALA A 46 -15.64 9.55 -4.00
CA ALA A 46 -16.02 10.07 -5.30
C ALA A 46 -14.93 10.99 -5.84
N LEU A 47 -14.83 11.08 -7.18
CA LEU A 47 -14.06 12.10 -7.87
C LEU A 47 -14.98 13.25 -8.25
N VAL A 48 -14.49 14.46 -8.10
CA VAL A 48 -15.14 15.68 -8.60
C VAL A 48 -14.93 15.77 -10.10
N ASN A 49 -16.01 15.91 -10.90
CA ASN A 49 -15.97 15.91 -12.35
C ASN A 49 -16.07 17.30 -12.97
N VAL A 50 -15.99 18.34 -12.15
CA VAL A 50 -16.16 19.72 -12.60
C VAL A 50 -15.14 20.62 -11.93
N SER A 51 -14.63 21.59 -12.65
CA SER A 51 -13.77 22.61 -12.12
C SER A 51 -14.57 23.53 -11.19
N GLY A 52 -14.19 23.60 -9.89
CA GLY A 52 -14.80 24.51 -8.94
C GLY A 52 -16.15 24.04 -8.36
N LEU A 53 -16.22 22.81 -7.81
CA LEU A 53 -17.41 22.33 -7.11
C LEU A 53 -17.52 22.94 -5.70
N ASN A 54 -18.58 23.74 -5.48
CA ASN A 54 -18.83 24.35 -4.18
C ASN A 54 -19.22 23.31 -3.11
N VAL A 55 -18.57 23.35 -1.98
CA VAL A 55 -18.96 22.66 -0.75
C VAL A 55 -19.78 23.62 0.10
N ARG A 56 -20.95 23.18 0.55
CA ARG A 56 -21.89 24.03 1.28
C ARG A 56 -22.18 23.50 2.68
N SER A 57 -22.63 24.39 3.56
CA SER A 57 -23.02 24.04 4.94
C SER A 57 -24.29 23.17 5.00
N GLY A 58 -25.05 23.07 3.91
CA GLY A 58 -26.27 22.27 3.83
C GLY A 58 -26.63 21.82 2.41
N PRO A 59 -27.62 20.92 2.26
CA PRO A 59 -28.00 20.30 1.01
C PRO A 59 -28.86 21.23 0.11
N GLY A 60 -28.23 22.21 -0.53
CA GLY A 60 -28.91 23.14 -1.41
C GLY A 60 -28.06 24.36 -1.78
N THR A 61 -28.42 25.05 -2.85
CA THR A 61 -27.68 26.23 -3.33
C THR A 61 -27.83 27.47 -2.43
N ARG A 62 -28.83 27.50 -1.57
CA ARG A 62 -29.06 28.59 -0.61
C ARG A 62 -28.15 28.57 0.62
N TYR A 63 -27.44 27.46 0.84
CA TYR A 63 -26.54 27.31 1.97
C TYR A 63 -25.17 27.94 1.66
N GLU A 64 -24.51 28.41 2.68
CA GLU A 64 -23.19 29.05 2.63
C GLU A 64 -22.15 28.14 1.98
N ILE A 65 -21.24 28.73 1.21
CA ILE A 65 -20.10 28.02 0.62
C ILE A 65 -19.00 27.95 1.66
N LEU A 66 -18.62 26.73 2.04
CA LEU A 66 -17.56 26.44 3.00
C LEU A 66 -16.20 26.28 2.33
N ASP A 67 -16.20 25.74 1.08
CA ASP A 67 -14.98 25.44 0.33
C ASP A 67 -15.31 25.22 -1.16
N ILE A 68 -14.26 25.15 -1.99
CA ILE A 68 -14.38 24.85 -3.43
C ILE A 68 -13.43 23.70 -3.77
N LEU A 69 -13.98 22.62 -4.33
CA LEU A 69 -13.22 21.46 -4.74
C LEU A 69 -12.80 21.55 -6.19
N SER A 70 -11.60 21.07 -6.49
CA SER A 70 -11.07 21.03 -7.85
C SER A 70 -11.49 19.76 -8.59
N GLU A 71 -11.56 19.83 -9.92
CA GLU A 71 -11.76 18.68 -10.78
C GLU A 71 -10.70 17.58 -10.51
N GLY A 72 -11.14 16.32 -10.47
CA GLY A 72 -10.31 15.17 -10.13
C GLY A 72 -10.00 15.02 -8.64
N GLN A 73 -10.48 15.93 -7.78
CA GLN A 73 -10.31 15.80 -6.34
C GLN A 73 -11.14 14.64 -5.82
N GLN A 74 -10.49 13.75 -5.06
CA GLN A 74 -11.17 12.65 -4.37
C GLN A 74 -11.74 13.14 -3.05
N ILE A 75 -13.00 12.81 -2.79
CA ILE A 75 -13.74 13.17 -1.60
C ILE A 75 -14.33 11.95 -0.92
N HIS A 76 -14.47 12.01 0.40
CA HIS A 76 -15.07 10.97 1.21
C HIS A 76 -16.56 11.26 1.42
N LEU A 77 -17.43 10.35 1.00
CA LEU A 77 -18.87 10.44 1.15
C LEU A 77 -19.31 9.91 2.52
N LEU A 78 -20.05 10.71 3.28
CA LEU A 78 -20.43 10.40 4.67
C LEU A 78 -21.80 9.75 4.85
N GLY A 79 -22.59 9.64 3.79
CA GLY A 79 -23.92 9.08 3.94
C GLY A 79 -24.78 9.18 2.68
N PRO A 80 -26.06 8.82 2.79
CA PRO A 80 -26.96 8.80 1.67
C PRO A 80 -27.20 10.19 1.08
N GLN A 81 -27.57 10.21 -0.17
CA GLN A 81 -27.94 11.41 -0.88
C GLN A 81 -29.23 12.01 -0.28
N LYS A 82 -29.25 13.33 -0.09
CA LYS A 82 -30.45 14.09 0.29
C LYS A 82 -30.74 15.14 -0.78
N ASN A 83 -31.89 15.03 -1.44
CA ASN A 83 -32.31 15.99 -2.48
C ASN A 83 -31.23 16.26 -3.53
N ARG A 84 -30.56 15.22 -4.06
CA ARG A 84 -29.44 15.30 -5.02
C ARG A 84 -28.15 15.91 -4.45
N TRP A 85 -28.04 16.11 -3.15
CA TRP A 85 -26.85 16.56 -2.45
C TRP A 85 -26.24 15.43 -1.65
N VAL A 86 -24.93 15.37 -1.62
CA VAL A 86 -24.17 14.33 -0.93
C VAL A 86 -23.35 14.98 0.17
N LYS A 87 -23.43 14.40 1.37
CA LYS A 87 -22.61 14.85 2.51
C LYS A 87 -21.21 14.28 2.37
N ILE A 88 -20.22 15.14 2.52
CA ILE A 88 -18.81 14.81 2.36
C ILE A 88 -18.00 15.25 3.56
N ARG A 89 -16.80 14.65 3.71
CA ARG A 89 -15.80 15.08 4.68
C ARG A 89 -14.65 15.77 3.96
N LEU A 90 -14.37 17.01 4.37
CA LEU A 90 -13.28 17.84 3.86
C LEU A 90 -11.99 17.63 4.66
N SER A 91 -12.12 17.59 5.99
CA SER A 91 -11.02 17.38 6.93
C SER A 91 -11.49 16.56 8.13
N GLU A 92 -10.65 16.31 9.11
CA GLU A 92 -11.03 15.57 10.33
C GLU A 92 -12.19 16.24 11.10
N THR A 93 -12.34 17.54 10.97
CA THR A 93 -13.33 18.34 11.71
C THR A 93 -14.36 19.05 10.84
N VAL A 94 -14.18 19.08 9.52
CA VAL A 94 -15.03 19.84 8.60
C VAL A 94 -15.78 18.90 7.67
N GLU A 95 -17.10 19.00 7.72
CA GLU A 95 -18.06 18.31 6.84
C GLU A 95 -18.87 19.32 6.04
N GLY A 96 -19.32 18.92 4.85
CA GLY A 96 -20.12 19.79 3.99
C GLY A 96 -20.97 19.00 2.99
N TRP A 97 -21.65 19.71 2.11
CA TRP A 97 -22.55 19.15 1.12
C TRP A 97 -22.14 19.59 -0.29
N VAL A 98 -22.14 18.65 -1.22
CA VAL A 98 -21.87 18.88 -2.64
C VAL A 98 -22.97 18.33 -3.51
N ALA A 99 -23.15 18.90 -4.70
CA ALA A 99 -24.14 18.41 -5.66
C ALA A 99 -23.68 17.08 -6.26
N GLY A 100 -24.43 16.00 -6.04
CA GLY A 100 -24.05 14.62 -6.41
C GLY A 100 -23.89 14.41 -7.93
N LYS A 101 -24.56 15.20 -8.77
CA LYS A 101 -24.43 15.13 -10.24
C LYS A 101 -23.04 15.44 -10.78
N TYR A 102 -22.19 16.05 -9.96
CA TYR A 102 -20.80 16.39 -10.32
C TYR A 102 -19.78 15.42 -9.70
N LEU A 103 -20.26 14.27 -9.28
CA LEU A 103 -19.43 13.24 -8.68
C LEU A 103 -19.45 11.95 -9.49
N SER A 104 -18.29 11.38 -9.73
CA SER A 104 -18.14 9.97 -10.14
C SER A 104 -17.81 9.13 -8.93
N LEU A 105 -18.67 8.16 -8.61
CA LEU A 105 -18.43 7.26 -7.50
C LEU A 105 -17.19 6.39 -7.78
N ILE A 106 -16.30 6.36 -6.82
CA ILE A 106 -15.30 5.31 -6.71
C ILE A 106 -15.95 4.26 -5.81
N VAL A 107 -16.53 3.23 -6.43
CA VAL A 107 -16.99 2.06 -5.69
C VAL A 107 -15.73 1.30 -5.27
N ALA A 108 -15.30 1.45 -4.04
CA ALA A 108 -14.53 0.39 -3.41
C ALA A 108 -15.52 -0.74 -3.19
N ASP A 109 -15.57 -1.68 -4.14
CA ASP A 109 -16.39 -2.87 -4.03
C ASP A 109 -15.93 -3.63 -2.78
N PRO A 110 -16.71 -3.75 -1.71
CA PRO A 110 -16.35 -4.55 -0.55
C PRO A 110 -16.28 -6.05 -0.89
N GLU A 111 -16.85 -6.45 -2.03
CA GLU A 111 -16.71 -7.76 -2.65
C GLU A 111 -15.65 -7.76 -3.77
N SER A 112 -14.86 -6.66 -3.93
CA SER A 112 -13.76 -6.71 -4.87
C SER A 112 -12.92 -7.93 -4.54
N LYS A 113 -12.96 -8.86 -5.45
CA LYS A 113 -12.24 -10.13 -5.38
C LYS A 113 -10.80 -9.86 -4.94
N PRO A 114 -10.23 -10.72 -4.10
CA PRO A 114 -8.84 -10.56 -3.66
C PRO A 114 -7.93 -10.25 -4.84
N VAL A 115 -6.89 -9.44 -4.64
CA VAL A 115 -5.94 -8.99 -5.70
C VAL A 115 -5.50 -10.12 -6.65
N HIS A 116 -5.57 -11.37 -6.21
CA HIS A 116 -5.23 -12.54 -7.00
C HIS A 116 -6.28 -12.94 -8.07
N GLU A 117 -7.53 -12.49 -7.98
CA GLU A 117 -8.56 -12.77 -8.98
C GLU A 117 -8.65 -11.70 -10.07
N LEU A 118 -7.99 -10.54 -9.87
CA LEU A 118 -7.92 -9.44 -10.84
C LEU A 118 -6.91 -9.69 -11.96
N GLN A 119 -6.38 -10.89 -12.11
CA GLN A 119 -5.60 -11.24 -13.29
C GLN A 119 -6.55 -11.34 -14.49
N ILE A 120 -6.67 -10.24 -15.23
CA ILE A 120 -7.23 -10.28 -16.58
C ILE A 120 -6.19 -11.01 -17.44
N PRO A 121 -6.45 -12.27 -17.88
CA PRO A 121 -5.50 -12.95 -18.73
C PRO A 121 -5.34 -12.14 -20.02
N GLY A 122 -4.12 -11.67 -20.31
CA GLY A 122 -3.74 -11.19 -21.62
C GLY A 122 -3.44 -9.70 -21.78
N HIS A 123 -3.80 -8.79 -20.86
CA HIS A 123 -3.47 -7.38 -21.00
C HIS A 123 -2.50 -6.90 -19.92
N ARG A 124 -1.22 -6.82 -20.30
CA ARG A 124 -0.20 -6.10 -19.52
C ARG A 124 -0.38 -4.59 -19.70
N THR A 125 -0.26 -3.85 -18.59
CA THR A 125 -0.20 -2.39 -18.71
C THR A 125 1.11 -1.95 -19.37
N SER A 126 1.13 -0.75 -19.92
CA SER A 126 2.37 -0.17 -20.48
C SER A 126 3.48 -0.04 -19.43
N LEU A 127 3.11 0.22 -18.17
CA LEU A 127 4.06 0.25 -17.05
C LEU A 127 4.66 -1.12 -16.80
N GLU A 128 3.83 -2.16 -16.71
CA GLU A 128 4.32 -3.54 -16.50
C GLU A 128 5.22 -4.00 -17.65
N ALA A 129 4.82 -3.73 -18.89
CA ALA A 129 5.61 -4.03 -20.06
C ALA A 129 6.98 -3.30 -20.05
N GLY A 130 6.99 -2.02 -19.67
CA GLY A 130 8.22 -1.23 -19.52
C GLY A 130 9.16 -1.79 -18.44
N ILE A 131 8.61 -2.22 -17.30
CA ILE A 131 9.38 -2.85 -16.22
C ILE A 131 10.01 -4.16 -16.71
N LEU A 132 9.25 -5.01 -17.39
CA LEU A 132 9.75 -6.28 -17.90
C LEU A 132 10.83 -6.08 -18.97
N SER A 133 10.66 -5.10 -19.86
CA SER A 133 11.70 -4.72 -20.83
C SER A 133 12.98 -4.25 -20.15
N TYR A 134 12.85 -3.40 -19.13
CA TYR A 134 14.01 -2.94 -18.37
C TYR A 134 14.72 -4.08 -17.61
N MET A 135 13.96 -5.01 -17.05
CA MET A 135 14.53 -6.22 -16.45
C MET A 135 15.34 -7.03 -17.46
N GLU A 136 14.84 -7.19 -18.69
CA GLU A 136 15.56 -7.90 -19.75
C GLU A 136 16.86 -7.18 -20.13
N ASP A 137 16.86 -5.84 -20.17
CA ASP A 137 18.09 -5.07 -20.42
C ASP A 137 19.10 -5.24 -19.28
N LEU A 138 18.63 -5.34 -18.03
CA LEU A 138 19.52 -5.62 -16.89
C LEU A 138 20.11 -7.04 -16.96
N TYR A 139 19.35 -8.04 -17.42
CA TYR A 139 19.86 -9.39 -17.65
C TYR A 139 20.89 -9.42 -18.79
N ARG A 140 20.61 -8.76 -19.91
CA ARG A 140 21.53 -8.69 -21.05
C ARG A 140 22.84 -7.98 -20.73
N SER A 141 22.76 -6.95 -19.90
CA SER A 141 23.94 -6.20 -19.46
C SER A 141 24.73 -6.88 -18.33
N GLY A 142 24.28 -8.05 -17.85
CA GLY A 142 24.89 -8.76 -16.73
C GLY A 142 24.74 -8.06 -15.36
N ARG A 143 23.93 -7.02 -15.28
CA ARG A 143 23.64 -6.31 -14.02
C ARG A 143 22.73 -7.13 -13.11
N LEU A 144 21.86 -7.94 -13.69
CA LEU A 144 21.09 -8.99 -13.02
C LEU A 144 21.43 -10.35 -13.65
N GLN A 145 21.30 -11.39 -12.84
CA GLN A 145 21.43 -12.77 -13.28
C GLN A 145 20.04 -13.38 -13.50
N ARG A 146 19.93 -14.42 -14.34
CA ARG A 146 18.63 -15.07 -14.63
C ARG A 146 17.96 -15.68 -13.40
N GLN A 147 18.69 -15.98 -12.35
CA GLN A 147 18.17 -16.40 -11.05
C GLN A 147 17.71 -15.25 -10.15
N ASP A 148 17.88 -13.99 -10.57
CA ASP A 148 17.31 -12.84 -9.89
C ASP A 148 15.85 -12.69 -10.31
N ILE A 149 14.93 -12.94 -9.40
CA ILE A 149 13.49 -13.01 -9.69
C ILE A 149 12.79 -11.83 -9.05
N LEU A 150 12.10 -11.05 -9.89
CA LEU A 150 11.23 -9.97 -9.46
C LEU A 150 9.82 -10.51 -9.14
N SER A 151 9.32 -10.16 -7.96
CA SER A 151 7.91 -10.19 -7.59
C SER A 151 7.46 -8.76 -7.30
N MET A 152 6.43 -8.27 -7.99
CA MET A 152 6.03 -6.87 -7.88
C MET A 152 4.53 -6.69 -8.06
N VAL A 153 3.95 -5.84 -7.21
CA VAL A 153 2.59 -5.33 -7.33
C VAL A 153 2.61 -3.82 -7.21
N VAL A 154 1.92 -3.13 -8.10
CA VAL A 154 1.61 -1.70 -7.99
C VAL A 154 0.12 -1.53 -8.23
N GLN A 155 -0.58 -0.87 -7.31
CA GLN A 155 -2.01 -0.61 -7.40
C GLN A 155 -2.31 0.86 -7.18
N ASP A 156 -3.00 1.49 -8.13
CA ASP A 156 -3.52 2.84 -7.97
C ASP A 156 -4.67 2.83 -6.95
N LEU A 157 -4.48 3.51 -5.85
CA LEU A 157 -5.47 3.58 -4.77
C LEU A 157 -6.65 4.51 -5.11
N SER A 158 -6.53 5.36 -6.10
CA SER A 158 -7.62 6.25 -6.52
C SER A 158 -8.64 5.53 -7.40
N SER A 159 -8.19 4.63 -8.26
CA SER A 159 -9.05 3.88 -9.19
C SER A 159 -9.23 2.41 -8.81
N GLY A 160 -8.45 1.90 -7.84
CA GLY A 160 -8.36 0.48 -7.52
C GLY A 160 -7.64 -0.35 -8.58
N LYS A 161 -7.19 0.27 -9.69
CA LYS A 161 -6.60 -0.44 -10.82
C LYS A 161 -5.22 -1.02 -10.46
N LEU A 162 -5.02 -2.27 -10.82
CA LEU A 162 -3.72 -2.93 -10.74
C LEU A 162 -2.87 -2.47 -11.93
N LEU A 163 -1.79 -1.75 -11.64
CA LEU A 163 -0.88 -1.21 -12.65
C LEU A 163 0.26 -2.16 -12.99
N VAL A 164 0.70 -2.96 -12.01
CA VAL A 164 1.74 -3.98 -12.16
C VAL A 164 1.37 -5.20 -11.35
N SER A 165 1.53 -6.38 -11.96
CA SER A 165 1.25 -7.67 -11.33
C SER A 165 2.24 -8.74 -11.83
N ILE A 166 3.50 -8.61 -11.40
CA ILE A 166 4.58 -9.52 -11.80
C ILE A 166 4.78 -10.55 -10.71
N ARG A 167 4.47 -11.83 -10.98
CA ARG A 167 4.57 -12.95 -10.03
C ARG A 167 4.01 -12.62 -8.63
N PRO A 168 2.79 -12.06 -8.53
CA PRO A 168 2.26 -11.48 -7.28
C PRO A 168 2.13 -12.52 -6.16
N ARG A 169 1.84 -13.77 -6.51
CA ARG A 169 1.67 -14.90 -5.58
C ARG A 169 2.94 -15.70 -5.33
N ARG A 170 4.06 -15.29 -5.92
CA ARG A 170 5.30 -15.98 -5.63
C ARG A 170 5.64 -15.87 -4.16
N ARG A 171 5.69 -17.02 -3.50
CA ARG A 171 6.13 -17.12 -2.11
C ARG A 171 7.64 -16.98 -2.03
N VAL A 172 8.10 -15.90 -1.40
CA VAL A 172 9.51 -15.58 -1.23
C VAL A 172 9.89 -15.58 0.25
N LYS A 173 11.19 -15.64 0.55
CA LYS A 173 11.69 -15.40 1.91
C LYS A 173 11.28 -14.00 2.34
N SER A 174 10.77 -13.86 3.55
CA SER A 174 10.13 -12.60 3.97
C SER A 174 11.11 -11.49 4.30
N ALA A 175 12.33 -11.83 4.74
CA ALA A 175 13.20 -10.87 5.41
C ALA A 175 12.40 -10.05 6.46
N SER A 176 12.69 -8.77 6.62
CA SER A 176 11.96 -7.91 7.55
C SER A 176 10.59 -7.44 7.05
N LEU A 177 10.15 -7.84 5.85
CA LEU A 177 8.79 -7.56 5.36
C LEU A 177 7.73 -8.29 6.19
N ILE A 178 8.07 -9.40 6.86
CA ILE A 178 7.18 -10.12 7.79
C ILE A 178 6.69 -9.24 8.95
N LYS A 179 7.39 -8.15 9.24
CA LYS A 179 7.03 -7.24 10.33
C LYS A 179 5.73 -6.46 10.06
N LEU A 180 5.34 -6.30 8.78
CA LEU A 180 4.01 -5.74 8.44
C LEU A 180 2.87 -6.69 8.83
N PRO A 181 2.87 -7.97 8.44
CA PRO A 181 1.88 -8.94 8.96
C PRO A 181 1.90 -9.09 10.49
N ILE A 182 3.07 -9.03 11.13
CA ILE A 182 3.17 -9.08 12.60
C ILE A 182 2.51 -7.84 13.22
N LEU A 183 2.73 -6.66 12.66
CA LEU A 183 2.03 -5.45 13.07
C LEU A 183 0.52 -5.59 12.91
N HIS A 184 0.07 -6.14 11.79
CA HIS A 184 -1.35 -6.43 11.56
C HIS A 184 -1.91 -7.39 12.61
N ALA A 185 -1.21 -8.49 12.91
CA ALA A 185 -1.62 -9.44 13.94
C ALA A 185 -1.74 -8.77 15.33
N TYR A 186 -0.83 -7.85 15.65
CA TYR A 186 -0.95 -7.04 16.85
C TYR A 186 -2.25 -6.21 16.86
N MET A 187 -2.60 -5.56 15.73
CA MET A 187 -3.87 -4.81 15.63
C MET A 187 -5.07 -5.72 15.86
N LEU A 188 -5.10 -6.91 15.23
CA LEU A 188 -6.15 -7.91 15.43
C LEU A 188 -6.25 -8.38 16.90
N ALA A 189 -5.13 -8.62 17.57
CA ALA A 189 -5.11 -9.03 18.96
C ALA A 189 -5.61 -7.91 19.89
N SER A 190 -5.22 -6.67 19.62
CA SER A 190 -5.68 -5.50 20.38
C SER A 190 -7.19 -5.27 20.21
N GLU A 191 -7.74 -5.41 18.99
CA GLU A 191 -9.17 -5.33 18.73
C GLU A 191 -9.98 -6.40 19.48
N LYS A 192 -9.42 -7.60 19.62
CA LYS A 192 -10.03 -8.71 20.38
C LYS A 192 -9.89 -8.56 21.90
N GLY A 193 -9.22 -7.54 22.39
CA GLY A 193 -8.91 -7.40 23.81
C GLY A 193 -7.90 -8.44 24.34
N MET A 194 -7.21 -9.15 23.44
CA MET A 194 -6.20 -10.16 23.83
C MET A 194 -4.90 -9.52 24.33
N LEU A 195 -4.63 -8.30 23.90
CA LEU A 195 -3.43 -7.55 24.26
C LEU A 195 -3.77 -6.06 24.39
N GLU A 196 -3.69 -5.53 25.59
CA GLU A 196 -3.91 -4.13 25.86
C GLU A 196 -2.71 -3.29 25.36
N HIS A 197 -3.00 -2.14 24.75
CA HIS A 197 -1.96 -1.23 24.30
C HIS A 197 -1.30 -0.52 25.47
N SER A 198 0.02 -0.55 25.52
CA SER A 198 0.83 0.16 26.50
C SER A 198 1.97 0.93 25.84
N GLU A 199 2.58 1.86 26.58
CA GLU A 199 3.73 2.62 26.09
C GLU A 199 4.91 1.70 25.74
N ILE A 200 5.13 0.63 26.52
CA ILE A 200 6.18 -0.36 26.26
C ILE A 200 5.93 -1.03 24.91
N ILE A 201 4.71 -1.46 24.64
CA ILE A 201 4.33 -2.04 23.37
C ILE A 201 4.56 -1.04 22.25
N GLN A 202 4.13 0.23 22.42
CA GLN A 202 4.34 1.28 21.43
C GLN A 202 5.82 1.45 21.08
N GLN A 203 6.71 1.45 22.06
CA GLN A 203 8.15 1.54 21.84
C GLN A 203 8.69 0.35 21.04
N HIS A 204 8.25 -0.88 21.34
CA HIS A 204 8.65 -2.06 20.58
C HIS A 204 8.08 -2.04 19.16
N LEU A 205 6.85 -1.58 18.94
CA LEU A 205 6.27 -1.42 17.60
C LEU A 205 7.06 -0.40 16.77
N VAL A 206 7.45 0.73 17.35
CA VAL A 206 8.31 1.72 16.68
C VAL A 206 9.66 1.10 16.31
N LYS A 207 10.33 0.42 17.25
CA LYS A 207 11.62 -0.24 16.99
C LYS A 207 11.48 -1.32 15.92
N MET A 208 10.42 -2.11 15.94
CA MET A 208 10.14 -3.17 14.96
C MET A 208 9.96 -2.60 13.54
N ILE A 209 9.15 -1.59 13.38
CA ILE A 209 8.81 -1.07 12.05
C ILE A 209 9.89 -0.14 11.52
N ARG A 210 10.31 0.86 12.30
CA ARG A 210 11.21 1.92 11.81
C ARG A 210 12.69 1.54 11.85
N PHE A 211 13.10 0.87 12.91
CA PHE A 211 14.49 0.44 13.05
C PHE A 211 14.70 -1.02 12.68
N SER A 212 13.63 -1.69 12.26
CA SER A 212 13.66 -3.11 11.85
C SER A 212 14.26 -4.03 12.92
N SER A 213 14.11 -3.67 14.23
CA SER A 213 14.65 -4.43 15.36
C SER A 213 14.10 -5.85 15.39
N ASN A 214 14.97 -6.85 15.35
CA ASN A 214 14.62 -8.26 15.48
C ASN A 214 14.24 -8.61 16.91
N GLU A 215 14.96 -8.07 17.88
CA GLU A 215 14.65 -8.20 19.31
C GLU A 215 13.22 -7.71 19.61
N SER A 216 12.88 -6.50 19.18
CA SER A 216 11.53 -5.96 19.37
C SER A 216 10.47 -6.75 18.62
N THR A 217 10.80 -7.29 17.44
CA THR A 217 9.91 -8.19 16.70
C THR A 217 9.61 -9.45 17.51
N ASN A 218 10.65 -10.09 18.02
CA ASN A 218 10.51 -11.32 18.82
C ASN A 218 9.77 -11.06 20.12
N TRP A 219 10.01 -9.91 20.75
CA TRP A 219 9.27 -9.51 21.95
C TRP A 219 7.77 -9.35 21.67
N ILE A 220 7.40 -8.71 20.55
CA ILE A 220 5.98 -8.60 20.12
C ILE A 220 5.40 -9.99 19.80
N LEU A 221 6.14 -10.84 19.10
CA LEU A 221 5.70 -12.21 18.81
C LEU A 221 5.44 -13.00 20.10
N GLU A 222 6.31 -12.87 21.10
CA GLU A 222 6.15 -13.52 22.40
C GLU A 222 4.88 -13.04 23.12
N LYS A 223 4.63 -11.73 23.15
CA LYS A 223 3.40 -11.15 23.73
C LYS A 223 2.14 -11.62 23.02
N LEU A 224 2.22 -11.97 21.75
CA LEU A 224 1.12 -12.52 20.95
C LEU A 224 1.01 -14.05 21.04
N GLY A 225 1.82 -14.73 21.87
CA GLY A 225 1.79 -16.19 22.05
C GLY A 225 2.67 -16.97 21.08
N GLY A 226 3.62 -16.30 20.42
CA GLY A 226 4.60 -16.88 19.52
C GLY A 226 4.17 -17.00 18.07
N PRO A 227 5.08 -17.40 17.18
CA PRO A 227 4.84 -17.43 15.72
C PRO A 227 3.61 -18.24 15.31
N SER A 228 3.39 -19.41 15.94
CA SER A 228 2.25 -20.29 15.62
C SER A 228 0.90 -19.62 15.95
N GLN A 229 0.82 -18.94 17.09
CA GLN A 229 -0.42 -18.25 17.47
C GLN A 229 -0.68 -17.03 16.57
N VAL A 230 0.39 -16.31 16.23
CA VAL A 230 0.30 -15.18 15.30
C VAL A 230 -0.12 -15.66 13.91
N GLN A 231 0.41 -16.78 13.42
CA GLN A 231 -0.03 -17.37 12.13
C GLN A 231 -1.53 -17.71 12.17
N LYS A 232 -2.01 -18.37 13.24
CA LYS A 232 -3.45 -18.67 13.41
C LYS A 232 -4.31 -17.41 13.40
N LEU A 233 -3.85 -16.33 14.02
CA LEU A 233 -4.55 -15.06 14.06
C LEU A 233 -4.63 -14.42 12.66
N LEU A 234 -3.55 -14.50 11.90
CA LEU A 234 -3.50 -14.01 10.52
C LEU A 234 -4.36 -14.85 9.57
N ASP A 235 -4.38 -16.17 9.74
CA ASP A 235 -5.22 -17.09 8.95
C ASP A 235 -6.72 -16.78 9.13
N GLN A 236 -7.14 -16.35 10.33
CA GLN A 236 -8.53 -15.94 10.60
C GLN A 236 -8.94 -14.68 9.83
N SER A 237 -8.00 -13.86 9.39
CA SER A 237 -8.30 -12.64 8.64
C SER A 237 -8.71 -12.91 7.19
N SER A 238 -8.49 -14.13 6.67
CA SER A 238 -8.69 -14.54 5.27
C SER A 238 -8.04 -13.61 4.22
N MET A 239 -7.08 -12.77 4.65
CA MET A 239 -6.38 -11.83 3.77
C MET A 239 -5.16 -12.43 3.09
N TYR A 240 -4.55 -13.42 3.74
CA TYR A 240 -3.25 -13.96 3.35
C TYR A 240 -3.40 -15.35 2.72
N HIS A 241 -2.72 -15.56 1.61
CA HIS A 241 -2.74 -16.83 0.88
C HIS A 241 -1.38 -17.52 0.87
N GLU A 242 -0.32 -16.72 0.77
CA GLU A 242 1.05 -17.21 0.63
C GLU A 242 1.91 -16.96 1.87
N LEU A 243 1.40 -16.17 2.83
CA LEU A 243 2.08 -15.84 4.07
C LEU A 243 2.34 -17.10 4.91
N LYS A 244 3.55 -17.21 5.42
CA LYS A 244 3.94 -18.22 6.43
C LYS A 244 4.83 -17.58 7.47
N LEU A 245 4.37 -17.57 8.72
CA LEU A 245 5.11 -17.17 9.90
C LEU A 245 5.31 -18.41 10.79
N VAL A 246 6.50 -18.98 10.74
CA VAL A 246 6.81 -20.28 11.35
C VAL A 246 7.93 -20.25 12.37
N GLU A 247 8.62 -19.11 12.48
CA GLU A 247 9.78 -18.97 13.37
C GLU A 247 9.90 -17.55 13.93
N TYR A 248 10.52 -17.44 15.11
CA TYR A 248 11.07 -16.17 15.58
C TYR A 248 12.17 -15.71 14.64
N ILE A 249 12.48 -14.41 14.65
CA ILE A 249 13.61 -13.91 13.88
C ILE A 249 14.90 -14.38 14.59
N PRO A 250 15.77 -15.16 13.91
CA PRO A 250 17.01 -15.63 14.49
C PRO A 250 17.93 -14.46 14.91
N GLU A 251 18.83 -14.68 15.87
CA GLU A 251 19.77 -13.64 16.35
C GLU A 251 20.61 -13.04 15.22
N ASP A 252 21.05 -13.87 14.29
CA ASP A 252 21.80 -13.43 13.10
C ASP A 252 20.91 -12.73 12.04
N GLY A 253 19.62 -12.57 12.30
CA GLY A 253 18.64 -11.94 11.40
C GLY A 253 18.27 -12.74 10.15
N LYS A 254 18.80 -13.95 10.00
CA LYS A 254 18.62 -14.77 8.79
C LYS A 254 17.30 -15.57 8.82
N THR A 255 16.18 -14.87 8.75
CA THR A 255 14.86 -15.50 8.68
C THR A 255 14.56 -15.98 7.25
N TYR A 256 14.77 -17.25 6.98
CA TYR A 256 14.55 -17.85 5.65
C TYR A 256 13.28 -18.72 5.58
N ARG A 257 12.73 -19.13 6.71
CA ARG A 257 11.53 -19.98 6.77
C ARG A 257 10.25 -19.19 6.74
N ASN A 258 10.27 -17.98 7.28
CA ASN A 258 9.15 -17.04 7.15
C ASN A 258 9.01 -16.60 5.69
N LYS A 259 7.77 -16.61 5.18
CA LYS A 259 7.47 -16.34 3.76
C LYS A 259 6.40 -15.29 3.61
N VAL A 260 6.49 -14.51 2.54
CA VAL A 260 5.47 -13.54 2.10
C VAL A 260 5.32 -13.59 0.58
N SER A 261 4.27 -12.96 0.08
CA SER A 261 4.13 -12.63 -1.34
C SER A 261 3.89 -11.13 -1.53
N SER A 262 4.16 -10.61 -2.71
CA SER A 262 3.84 -9.20 -3.00
C SER A 262 2.34 -8.94 -3.02
N ALA A 263 1.51 -9.94 -3.36
CA ALA A 263 0.06 -9.84 -3.27
C ALA A 263 -0.42 -9.69 -1.82
N ASP A 264 0.06 -10.55 -0.90
CA ASP A 264 -0.34 -10.47 0.51
C ASP A 264 0.06 -9.14 1.16
N LEU A 265 1.27 -8.65 0.86
CA LEU A 265 1.74 -7.35 1.35
C LEU A 265 0.93 -6.19 0.75
N ASN A 266 0.60 -6.27 -0.54
CA ASN A 266 -0.25 -5.26 -1.17
C ASN A 266 -1.64 -5.21 -0.53
N GLN A 267 -2.22 -6.36 -0.23
CA GLN A 267 -3.54 -6.44 0.38
C GLN A 267 -3.61 -5.72 1.73
N ILE A 268 -2.60 -5.90 2.59
CA ILE A 268 -2.55 -5.19 3.87
C ILE A 268 -2.39 -3.68 3.68
N LEU A 269 -1.57 -3.23 2.71
CA LEU A 269 -1.38 -1.81 2.42
C LEU A 269 -2.66 -1.15 1.92
N VAL A 270 -3.37 -1.79 0.98
CA VAL A 270 -4.66 -1.31 0.45
C VAL A 270 -5.68 -1.16 1.57
N ARG A 271 -5.87 -2.18 2.40
CA ARG A 271 -6.82 -2.14 3.50
C ARG A 271 -6.45 -1.10 4.55
N THR A 272 -5.16 -0.97 4.86
CA THR A 272 -4.66 0.08 5.76
C THR A 272 -4.97 1.47 5.22
N TRP A 273 -4.78 1.71 3.92
CA TRP A 273 -5.07 3.01 3.32
C TRP A 273 -6.54 3.38 3.40
N PHE A 274 -7.42 2.45 3.07
CA PHE A 274 -8.86 2.68 3.06
C PHE A 274 -9.53 2.51 4.43
N HIS A 275 -8.79 2.29 5.49
CA HIS A 275 -9.34 2.03 6.83
C HIS A 275 -10.38 0.90 6.82
N GLN A 276 -10.19 -0.07 5.94
CA GLN A 276 -11.04 -1.24 5.84
C GLN A 276 -10.76 -2.22 6.96
N SER A 277 -11.71 -3.13 7.21
CA SER A 277 -11.49 -4.21 8.16
C SER A 277 -10.21 -4.98 7.81
N LEU A 278 -9.31 -5.05 8.75
CA LEU A 278 -8.09 -5.85 8.65
C LEU A 278 -8.37 -7.35 8.88
N GLY A 279 -9.60 -7.81 8.59
CA GLY A 279 -9.97 -9.23 8.56
C GLY A 279 -10.92 -9.68 9.66
N MET A 280 -11.43 -8.78 10.47
CA MET A 280 -12.43 -9.07 11.51
C MET A 280 -13.66 -8.19 11.32
N LYS A 281 -14.82 -8.62 11.83
CA LYS A 281 -16.01 -7.78 11.95
C LYS A 281 -15.82 -6.81 13.12
N SER A 282 -14.93 -5.85 12.96
CA SER A 282 -14.69 -4.82 13.95
C SER A 282 -15.50 -3.57 13.66
N ASP A 283 -15.69 -2.77 14.68
CA ASP A 283 -16.29 -1.44 14.54
C ASP A 283 -15.46 -0.58 13.57
N LYS A 284 -16.15 0.27 12.80
CA LYS A 284 -15.54 1.19 11.83
C LYS A 284 -14.49 2.11 12.46
N GLU A 285 -14.73 2.54 13.71
CA GLU A 285 -13.80 3.41 14.42
C GLU A 285 -12.54 2.64 14.85
N GLN A 286 -12.66 1.40 15.31
CA GLN A 286 -11.52 0.55 15.64
C GLN A 286 -10.65 0.29 14.41
N ASN A 287 -11.26 -0.02 13.26
CA ASN A 287 -10.55 -0.16 11.98
C ASN A 287 -9.79 1.10 11.60
N ARG A 288 -10.43 2.26 11.77
CA ARG A 288 -9.81 3.55 11.46
C ARG A 288 -8.62 3.85 12.36
N GLN A 289 -8.71 3.54 13.65
CA GLN A 289 -7.62 3.74 14.61
C GLN A 289 -6.47 2.78 14.37
N ALA A 290 -6.74 1.50 14.09
CA ALA A 290 -5.74 0.52 13.73
C ALA A 290 -4.95 0.95 12.48
N SER A 291 -5.67 1.36 11.43
CA SER A 291 -5.06 1.85 10.18
C SER A 291 -4.24 3.12 10.38
N LYS A 292 -4.75 4.09 11.14
CA LYS A 292 -4.00 5.31 11.49
C LYS A 292 -2.71 4.98 12.24
N ARG A 293 -2.76 4.02 13.17
CA ARG A 293 -1.56 3.58 13.91
C ARG A 293 -0.56 2.91 12.99
N MET A 294 -1.00 2.03 12.07
CA MET A 294 -0.12 1.41 11.08
C MET A 294 0.56 2.47 10.20
N LEU A 295 -0.21 3.39 9.63
CA LEU A 295 0.32 4.50 8.82
C LEU A 295 1.29 5.36 9.63
N TYR A 296 0.93 5.72 10.88
CA TYR A 296 1.83 6.48 11.76
C TYR A 296 3.18 5.77 11.93
N LEU A 297 3.18 4.49 12.29
CA LEU A 297 4.41 3.71 12.48
C LEU A 297 5.24 3.63 11.20
N MET A 298 4.60 3.47 10.04
CA MET A 298 5.27 3.40 8.74
C MET A 298 5.80 4.75 8.25
N SER A 299 5.26 5.88 8.74
CA SER A 299 5.69 7.24 8.38
C SER A 299 6.86 7.76 9.21
N LEU A 300 7.13 7.16 10.38
CA LEU A 300 8.17 7.65 11.29
C LEU A 300 9.56 7.60 10.64
N PRO A 301 10.46 8.53 10.97
CA PRO A 301 11.83 8.49 10.51
C PRO A 301 12.57 7.26 11.04
N GLY A 302 13.23 6.52 10.17
CA GLY A 302 14.08 5.38 10.51
C GLY A 302 15.55 5.69 10.28
N TYR A 303 16.36 4.67 10.11
CA TYR A 303 17.75 4.86 9.67
C TYR A 303 17.76 5.44 8.25
N LYS A 304 18.52 6.49 8.03
CA LYS A 304 18.58 7.22 6.76
C LYS A 304 18.85 6.32 5.55
N TRP A 305 19.65 5.27 5.71
CA TRP A 305 19.98 4.32 4.64
C TRP A 305 18.87 3.28 4.36
N ILE A 306 17.87 3.13 5.28
CA ILE A 306 16.71 2.25 5.10
C ILE A 306 15.51 3.04 4.53
N GLN A 307 15.40 4.30 4.89
CA GLN A 307 14.19 5.09 4.84
C GLN A 307 13.88 5.70 3.47
N ASP A 308 14.90 5.94 2.68
CA ASP A 308 14.74 6.77 1.48
C ASP A 308 14.59 5.95 0.19
N ARG A 309 14.40 4.62 0.28
CA ARG A 309 14.44 3.75 -0.89
C ARG A 309 13.33 4.00 -1.89
N ILE A 310 12.05 3.88 -1.50
CA ILE A 310 10.92 4.20 -2.40
C ILE A 310 10.94 5.69 -2.75
N LYS A 311 11.16 6.56 -1.76
CA LYS A 311 11.19 8.01 -1.95
C LYS A 311 12.31 8.45 -2.90
N ASP A 312 13.51 7.92 -2.72
CA ASP A 312 14.66 8.22 -3.59
C ASP A 312 14.52 7.61 -4.99
N GLY A 313 13.79 6.51 -5.11
CA GLY A 313 13.51 5.83 -6.38
C GLY A 313 12.47 6.54 -7.24
N THR A 314 11.68 7.47 -6.71
CA THR A 314 10.62 8.14 -7.45
C THR A 314 11.12 9.41 -8.14
N CYS A 315 10.52 9.78 -9.27
CA CYS A 315 10.81 11.06 -9.92
C CYS A 315 10.40 12.27 -9.06
N PHE A 316 9.64 12.05 -8.01
CA PHE A 316 9.18 13.05 -7.05
C PHE A 316 10.02 13.09 -5.78
N SER A 317 11.08 12.30 -5.66
CA SER A 317 11.91 12.18 -4.45
C SER A 317 12.47 13.52 -3.94
N ARG A 318 12.70 14.46 -4.83
CA ARG A 318 13.18 15.81 -4.50
C ARG A 318 12.06 16.82 -4.22
N ARG A 319 10.78 16.44 -4.36
CA ARG A 319 9.64 17.32 -4.14
C ARG A 319 9.10 17.12 -2.73
N LYS A 320 8.91 18.21 -1.99
CA LYS A 320 8.32 18.19 -0.63
C LYS A 320 6.89 17.63 -0.59
N SER A 321 6.27 17.39 -1.74
CA SER A 321 4.88 16.94 -1.85
C SER A 321 4.69 15.42 -1.86
N VAL A 322 5.76 14.63 -1.75
CA VAL A 322 5.66 13.16 -1.72
C VAL A 322 5.70 12.69 -0.27
N ARG A 323 4.72 11.87 0.10
CA ARG A 323 4.68 11.13 1.37
C ARG A 323 4.85 9.66 1.10
N VAL A 324 5.64 9.00 1.93
CA VAL A 324 5.89 7.56 1.83
C VAL A 324 5.68 6.93 3.19
N TRP A 325 4.95 5.84 3.19
CA TRP A 325 4.75 4.93 4.31
C TRP A 325 5.26 3.56 3.88
N ASP A 326 6.34 3.10 4.45
CA ASP A 326 6.99 1.89 3.96
C ASP A 326 7.56 0.99 5.04
N LYS A 327 7.83 -0.24 4.63
CA LYS A 327 8.63 -1.20 5.37
C LYS A 327 9.57 -1.92 4.41
N THR A 328 10.86 -1.75 4.64
CA THR A 328 11.90 -2.45 3.90
C THR A 328 12.20 -3.83 4.48
N GLY A 329 12.67 -4.74 3.65
CA GLY A 329 13.15 -6.05 4.04
C GLY A 329 14.44 -6.42 3.31
N PHE A 330 15.45 -6.81 4.07
CA PHE A 330 16.73 -7.24 3.52
C PHE A 330 17.29 -8.43 4.29
N VAL A 331 17.72 -9.43 3.56
CA VAL A 331 18.54 -10.55 4.00
C VAL A 331 19.31 -11.07 2.78
N LYS A 332 20.38 -11.83 2.98
CA LYS A 332 21.13 -12.40 1.84
C LYS A 332 20.18 -13.10 0.86
N GLY A 333 20.24 -12.69 -0.41
CA GLY A 333 19.40 -13.21 -1.48
C GLY A 333 17.97 -12.63 -1.55
N ILE A 334 17.61 -11.69 -0.67
CA ILE A 334 16.33 -10.99 -0.70
C ILE A 334 16.56 -9.50 -0.50
N ASN A 335 15.94 -8.70 -1.34
CA ASN A 335 15.85 -7.27 -1.18
C ASN A 335 14.43 -6.83 -1.55
N GLY A 336 13.72 -6.19 -0.64
CA GLY A 336 12.34 -5.82 -0.86
C GLY A 336 11.92 -4.57 -0.13
N ASP A 337 10.84 -3.97 -0.62
CA ASP A 337 10.15 -2.86 -0.01
C ASP A 337 8.66 -2.95 -0.27
N ALA A 338 7.87 -2.56 0.71
CA ALA A 338 6.42 -2.55 0.64
C ALA A 338 5.89 -1.24 1.24
N GLY A 339 5.21 -0.45 0.44
CA GLY A 339 4.78 0.86 0.90
C GLY A 339 3.62 1.47 0.13
N ILE A 340 3.18 2.59 0.66
CA ILE A 340 2.19 3.49 0.07
C ILE A 340 2.91 4.78 -0.29
N VAL A 341 2.66 5.29 -1.47
CA VAL A 341 3.19 6.58 -1.94
C VAL A 341 2.02 7.50 -2.25
N GLU A 342 2.00 8.65 -1.61
CA GLU A 342 1.06 9.74 -1.88
C GLU A 342 1.81 10.93 -2.47
N PHE A 343 1.24 11.56 -3.47
CA PHE A 343 1.83 12.72 -4.12
C PHE A 343 0.74 13.67 -4.66
N ASN A 344 1.10 14.93 -4.78
CA ASN A 344 0.22 15.94 -5.36
C ASN A 344 0.38 15.96 -6.87
N THR A 345 -0.75 16.05 -7.57
CA THR A 345 -0.83 16.32 -9.00
C THR A 345 -1.62 17.60 -9.22
N PRO A 346 -1.59 18.19 -10.44
CA PRO A 346 -2.48 19.31 -10.76
C PRO A 346 -3.97 18.99 -10.54
N ASN A 347 -4.33 17.71 -10.63
CA ASN A 347 -5.70 17.21 -10.48
C ASN A 347 -6.00 16.66 -9.08
N GLY A 348 -5.24 17.08 -8.05
CA GLY A 348 -5.42 16.65 -6.66
C GLY A 348 -4.41 15.60 -6.20
N ARG A 349 -4.64 15.06 -5.01
CA ARG A 349 -3.79 14.01 -4.44
C ARG A 349 -4.03 12.67 -5.10
N ARG A 350 -2.95 11.95 -5.34
CA ARG A 350 -2.95 10.58 -5.80
C ARG A 350 -2.14 9.71 -4.87
N ALA A 351 -2.53 8.45 -4.75
CA ALA A 351 -1.77 7.48 -4.00
C ALA A 351 -1.76 6.14 -4.72
N TYR A 352 -0.69 5.39 -4.51
CA TYR A 352 -0.58 4.01 -4.98
C TYR A 352 0.18 3.17 -3.94
N THR A 353 -0.11 1.88 -3.94
CA THR A 353 0.73 0.90 -3.25
C THR A 353 1.84 0.44 -4.17
N ILE A 354 2.97 0.14 -3.60
CA ILE A 354 4.08 -0.53 -4.29
C ILE A 354 4.67 -1.58 -3.39
N VAL A 355 4.72 -2.80 -3.89
CA VAL A 355 5.47 -3.90 -3.27
C VAL A 355 6.44 -4.42 -4.31
N LEU A 356 7.71 -4.39 -4.01
CA LEU A 356 8.77 -4.87 -4.86
C LEU A 356 9.68 -5.78 -4.06
N ILE A 357 9.89 -7.00 -4.55
CA ILE A 357 10.76 -7.99 -3.94
C ILE A 357 11.64 -8.61 -5.02
N MET A 358 12.95 -8.49 -4.84
CA MET A 358 13.93 -9.19 -5.65
C MET A 358 14.48 -10.37 -4.85
N GLU A 359 14.38 -11.56 -5.41
CA GLU A 359 14.94 -12.79 -4.84
C GLU A 359 15.99 -13.37 -5.78
N ARG A 360 17.15 -13.72 -5.25
CA ARG A 360 18.11 -14.59 -5.93
C ARG A 360 17.94 -16.00 -5.39
N GLU A 361 17.42 -16.88 -6.22
CA GLU A 361 17.33 -18.30 -5.88
C GLU A 361 18.71 -18.90 -5.64
N ASN A 362 18.78 -19.81 -4.67
CA ASN A 362 20.02 -20.51 -4.34
C ASN A 362 21.23 -19.62 -3.99
N TYR A 363 20.97 -18.36 -3.60
CA TYR A 363 22.03 -17.41 -3.23
C TYR A 363 23.02 -18.01 -2.23
N LEU A 364 22.53 -18.81 -1.26
CA LEU A 364 23.35 -19.42 -0.22
C LEU A 364 24.28 -20.52 -0.74
N SER A 365 24.02 -21.07 -1.92
CA SER A 365 24.82 -22.12 -2.56
C SER A 365 25.83 -21.59 -3.56
N ILE A 366 25.93 -20.27 -3.76
CA ILE A 366 26.89 -19.65 -4.68
C ILE A 366 28.19 -19.31 -3.93
N PRO A 367 29.30 -20.01 -4.18
CA PRO A 367 30.59 -19.72 -3.54
C PRO A 367 31.09 -18.31 -3.93
N GLY A 368 31.59 -17.55 -2.97
CA GLY A 368 32.31 -16.30 -3.19
C GLY A 368 31.48 -15.03 -3.37
N ASP A 369 30.15 -15.11 -3.46
CA ASP A 369 29.29 -13.96 -3.82
C ASP A 369 28.68 -13.24 -2.59
N ALA A 370 29.26 -13.47 -1.41
CA ALA A 370 28.67 -13.07 -0.13
C ALA A 370 28.47 -11.55 0.05
N ASN A 371 29.19 -10.69 -0.70
CA ASN A 371 29.21 -9.25 -0.46
C ASN A 371 28.82 -8.37 -1.66
N THR A 372 28.66 -8.93 -2.86
CA THR A 372 28.51 -8.12 -4.07
C THR A 372 27.09 -7.86 -4.52
N TRP A 373 26.14 -8.76 -4.22
CA TRP A 373 24.76 -8.61 -4.67
C TRP A 373 23.99 -7.55 -3.88
N SER A 374 24.25 -7.38 -2.59
CA SER A 374 23.60 -6.37 -1.75
C SER A 374 24.13 -4.95 -1.98
N ALA A 375 25.30 -4.84 -2.61
CA ALA A 375 25.95 -3.56 -2.94
C ALA A 375 25.70 -3.11 -4.38
N ARG A 376 25.12 -3.98 -5.21
CA ARG A 376 24.70 -3.71 -6.59
C ARG A 376 23.20 -3.47 -6.63
#